data_80474c6d35396a18cfccb1763261c2df
#
_entry.id   80474c6d35396a18cfccb1763261c2df
#
_cell.length_a   1.000
_cell.length_b   1.000
_cell.length_c   1.000
_cell.angle_alpha   90.00
_cell.angle_beta   90.00
_cell.angle_gamma   90.00
#
_symmetry.space_group_name_H-M   'P 1'
#
loop_
_entity.id
_entity.type
_entity.pdbx_description
1 polymer ?
#
loop_
_entity_poly.entity_id
_entity_poly.type
_entity_poly.pdbx_seq_one_letter_code
_entity_poly.pdbx_strand_id
1 'polypeptide(L)'
;MEPARLYRLFSPSDLEDLDPAECRDPFHLARPPKLDARKQAIRDHFDAYAGRRAYWEHKAAAYYEDQARYHQFLIPEGLRVLEIGSGLGNLLAAVKPRRGVGIDLSPEMVKEAAQRHPDLEFRVGDAETLSLNEKFDVIILAGVVGHLLDIEVTLRGLRRVCTPQTRIIVSYYSHLWEPILRLAERLGMKMPQPEQSWLSPMDIANLLHLADFNVVKVERRLLLPKRIPALSSLFNNVLAHLPGLRALCLSHYVVARPRMRRPERPYSTTIVIPCRNERGNIDAALRRIPRFGGRQEIIFVDGHSSDGTPDEIRRVMAFYPGKNIKLLVQDGTGKGDAVRKGFEKATGDVLMILDADLTVPPEALPKFYEAIAGGKGEFINGCRLVYPMETQAMRLLNLMGNKFFGLAFSWLLNQRIKDTLCGTKVLFRNDYERLAANRQYFGEFDPFGDFDLLFGASKLNLHILEIPVRYHARSYGTTNIQRFTHGWLLLKMTVYGFFRLKAV
;
A
#
# COMPACT_ATOMS: atom_id res chain seq x y z
N MET A 1 34.27 7.00 32.34
CA MET A 1 33.10 7.05 33.24
C MET A 1 32.17 5.91 32.82
N GLU A 2 32.06 4.94 33.71
CA GLU A 2 31.47 3.60 33.43
C GLU A 2 29.94 3.62 33.19
N PRO A 3 29.42 2.77 32.33
CA PRO A 3 27.97 2.55 32.12
C PRO A 3 27.47 1.38 33.00
N ALA A 4 27.62 1.49 34.33
CA ALA A 4 27.25 0.41 35.25
C ALA A 4 26.36 0.89 36.40
N ARG A 5 25.22 1.57 36.11
CA ARG A 5 24.29 1.98 37.16
C ARG A 5 22.80 1.93 36.82
N LEU A 6 22.39 1.06 35.89
CA LEU A 6 20.96 0.92 35.56
C LEU A 6 20.40 -0.53 35.73
N TYR A 7 21.16 -1.46 36.33
CA TYR A 7 20.73 -2.83 36.59
C TYR A 7 20.63 -3.19 38.07
N ARG A 8 19.91 -2.39 38.87
CA ARG A 8 19.54 -2.76 40.26
C ARG A 8 18.17 -2.23 40.59
N LEU A 9 17.12 -2.80 40.01
CA LEU A 9 15.74 -2.56 40.43
C LEU A 9 14.96 -3.82 40.83
N PHE A 10 15.55 -5.01 40.68
CA PHE A 10 14.94 -6.26 41.19
C PHE A 10 16.01 -7.14 41.79
N SER A 11 15.79 -7.68 42.99
CA SER A 11 16.61 -8.70 43.60
C SER A 11 16.23 -10.08 43.02
N PRO A 12 17.16 -11.09 42.94
CA PRO A 12 16.82 -12.43 42.49
C PRO A 12 15.73 -13.11 43.32
N SER A 13 15.46 -12.65 44.54
CA SER A 13 14.40 -13.19 45.39
C SER A 13 13.00 -12.68 45.01
N ASP A 14 12.90 -11.63 44.21
CA ASP A 14 11.59 -11.09 43.77
C ASP A 14 11.01 -11.84 42.57
N LEU A 15 11.75 -12.82 42.05
CA LEU A 15 11.39 -13.59 40.86
C LEU A 15 10.91 -15.03 41.18
N GLU A 16 11.01 -15.49 42.41
CA GLU A 16 10.66 -16.88 42.82
C GLU A 16 9.16 -17.07 43.08
N ASP A 17 8.38 -16.00 43.27
CA ASP A 17 6.94 -16.08 43.58
C ASP A 17 6.01 -15.75 42.39
N LEU A 18 6.52 -15.71 41.15
CA LEU A 18 5.69 -15.48 39.98
C LEU A 18 5.20 -16.79 39.37
N ASP A 19 3.88 -16.96 39.30
CA ASP A 19 3.22 -18.06 38.58
C ASP A 19 3.73 -18.12 37.15
N PRO A 20 4.24 -19.28 36.65
CA PRO A 20 4.67 -19.45 35.27
C PRO A 20 3.58 -19.18 34.21
N ALA A 21 2.30 -19.12 34.62
CA ALA A 21 1.18 -18.70 33.76
C ALA A 21 1.11 -17.19 33.53
N GLU A 22 1.67 -16.37 34.44
CA GLU A 22 1.71 -14.90 34.31
C GLU A 22 2.88 -14.39 33.44
N CYS A 23 3.92 -15.19 33.24
CA CYS A 23 5.07 -14.84 32.41
C CYS A 23 4.82 -14.87 30.89
N ARG A 24 3.61 -15.14 30.41
CA ARG A 24 3.30 -15.23 28.97
C ARG A 24 3.06 -13.89 28.27
N ASP A 25 2.88 -12.82 29.01
CA ASP A 25 2.78 -11.45 28.45
C ASP A 25 3.31 -10.40 29.45
N PRO A 26 4.57 -9.97 29.32
CA PRO A 26 5.18 -9.01 30.24
C PRO A 26 4.49 -7.62 30.25
N PHE A 27 3.48 -7.41 29.41
CA PHE A 27 2.69 -6.17 29.32
C PHE A 27 1.25 -6.34 29.82
N HIS A 28 0.93 -7.44 30.50
CA HIS A 28 -0.36 -7.62 31.15
C HIS A 28 -0.44 -6.78 32.44
N LEU A 29 -0.36 -5.46 32.29
CA LEU A 29 -0.74 -4.54 33.34
C LEU A 29 -2.24 -4.72 33.57
N ALA A 30 -2.61 -5.19 34.76
CA ALA A 30 -4.00 -5.31 35.20
C ALA A 30 -4.69 -3.94 35.00
N ARG A 31 -5.63 -3.87 34.07
CA ARG A 31 -6.36 -2.63 33.80
C ARG A 31 -7.30 -2.34 34.96
N PRO A 32 -7.33 -1.09 35.45
CA PRO A 32 -8.33 -0.70 36.42
C PRO A 32 -9.74 -0.88 35.83
N PRO A 33 -10.70 -1.40 36.61
CA PRO A 33 -12.07 -1.64 36.16
C PRO A 33 -12.87 -0.37 35.85
N LYS A 34 -12.31 0.81 36.11
CA LYS A 34 -12.92 2.12 35.82
C LYS A 34 -12.23 2.80 34.66
N LEU A 35 -13.02 3.48 33.81
CA LEU A 35 -12.48 4.31 32.74
C LEU A 35 -11.47 5.32 33.35
N ASP A 36 -10.32 5.48 32.71
CA ASP A 36 -9.35 6.50 33.10
C ASP A 36 -10.02 7.89 33.10
N ALA A 37 -9.66 8.74 34.05
CA ALA A 37 -10.27 10.07 34.22
C ALA A 37 -10.20 10.92 32.94
N ARG A 38 -9.11 10.79 32.16
CA ARG A 38 -8.95 11.46 30.88
C ARG A 38 -9.92 10.90 29.82
N LYS A 39 -10.10 9.59 29.76
CA LYS A 39 -11.10 8.95 28.87
C LYS A 39 -12.51 9.37 29.22
N GLN A 40 -12.80 9.47 30.50
CA GLN A 40 -14.10 9.95 30.98
C GLN A 40 -14.34 11.39 30.50
N ALA A 41 -13.37 12.29 30.68
CA ALA A 41 -13.45 13.67 30.20
C ALA A 41 -13.63 13.78 28.69
N ILE A 42 -12.94 12.92 27.92
CA ILE A 42 -13.10 12.82 26.45
C ILE A 42 -14.53 12.37 26.09
N ARG A 43 -15.02 11.32 26.74
CA ARG A 43 -16.37 10.81 26.54
C ARG A 43 -17.44 11.87 26.84
N ASP A 44 -17.36 12.49 28.04
CA ASP A 44 -18.32 13.52 28.48
C ASP A 44 -18.31 14.73 27.53
N HIS A 45 -17.15 15.11 27.02
CA HIS A 45 -17.04 16.15 26.01
C HIS A 45 -17.78 15.80 24.73
N PHE A 46 -17.56 14.61 24.16
CA PHE A 46 -18.22 14.21 22.93
C PHE A 46 -19.72 13.94 23.11
N ASP A 47 -20.16 13.43 24.26
CA ASP A 47 -21.56 13.32 24.62
C ASP A 47 -22.25 14.69 24.62
N ALA A 48 -21.63 15.70 25.22
CA ALA A 48 -22.16 17.07 25.25
C ALA A 48 -22.28 17.71 23.85
N TYR A 49 -21.42 17.31 22.92
CA TYR A 49 -21.41 17.85 21.56
C TYR A 49 -22.17 16.98 20.53
N ALA A 50 -22.67 15.80 20.87
CA ALA A 50 -23.30 14.88 19.93
C ALA A 50 -24.43 15.52 19.12
N GLY A 51 -25.42 16.15 19.80
CA GLY A 51 -26.54 16.82 19.14
C GLY A 51 -26.16 18.05 18.29
N ARG A 52 -24.95 18.61 18.48
CA ARG A 52 -24.44 19.76 17.70
C ARG A 52 -23.35 19.36 16.71
N ARG A 53 -22.94 18.10 16.68
CA ARG A 53 -21.84 17.61 15.84
C ARG A 53 -22.10 17.87 14.36
N ALA A 54 -23.31 17.62 13.88
CA ALA A 54 -23.70 17.86 12.49
C ALA A 54 -23.55 19.35 12.08
N TYR A 55 -23.87 20.29 12.95
CA TYR A 55 -23.64 21.72 12.70
C TYR A 55 -22.16 22.01 12.48
N TRP A 56 -21.27 21.46 13.30
CA TRP A 56 -19.84 21.67 13.18
C TRP A 56 -19.23 21.00 11.94
N GLU A 57 -19.73 19.83 11.56
CA GLU A 57 -19.35 19.15 10.32
C GLU A 57 -19.78 19.97 9.09
N HIS A 58 -20.99 20.51 9.09
CA HIS A 58 -21.45 21.42 8.04
C HIS A 58 -20.60 22.68 7.96
N LYS A 59 -20.23 23.27 9.10
CA LYS A 59 -19.36 24.46 9.15
C LYS A 59 -17.96 24.19 8.60
N ALA A 60 -17.44 22.97 8.72
CA ALA A 60 -16.17 22.49 8.20
C ALA A 60 -16.34 21.60 6.96
N ALA A 61 -17.41 21.78 6.19
CA ALA A 61 -17.80 20.90 5.08
C ALA A 61 -16.68 20.62 4.07
N ALA A 62 -15.85 21.63 3.74
CA ALA A 62 -14.72 21.44 2.83
C ALA A 62 -13.72 20.37 3.31
N TYR A 63 -13.51 20.29 4.62
CA TYR A 63 -12.65 19.28 5.23
C TYR A 63 -13.28 17.88 5.19
N TYR A 64 -14.54 17.76 5.64
CA TYR A 64 -15.20 16.45 5.70
C TYR A 64 -15.49 15.87 4.32
N GLU A 65 -15.77 16.71 3.33
CA GLU A 65 -15.95 16.28 1.93
C GLU A 65 -14.65 15.80 1.29
N ASP A 66 -13.53 16.52 1.51
CA ASP A 66 -12.22 16.03 1.03
C ASP A 66 -11.84 14.73 1.72
N GLN A 67 -12.11 14.61 3.03
CA GLN A 67 -11.88 13.39 3.78
C GLN A 67 -12.71 12.22 3.24
N ALA A 68 -14.02 12.40 3.05
CA ALA A 68 -14.90 11.36 2.50
C ALA A 68 -14.47 10.97 1.09
N ARG A 69 -14.25 11.93 0.20
CA ARG A 69 -13.80 11.71 -1.19
C ARG A 69 -12.50 10.92 -1.24
N TYR A 70 -11.52 11.27 -0.39
CA TYR A 70 -10.25 10.56 -0.41
C TYR A 70 -10.34 9.14 0.20
N HIS A 71 -11.18 8.93 1.22
CA HIS A 71 -11.44 7.58 1.72
C HIS A 71 -12.17 6.72 0.68
N GLN A 72 -13.15 7.26 -0.05
CA GLN A 72 -13.80 6.59 -1.19
C GLN A 72 -12.80 6.23 -2.31
N PHE A 73 -11.82 7.09 -2.54
CA PHE A 73 -10.73 6.78 -3.48
C PHE A 73 -9.85 5.63 -2.99
N LEU A 74 -9.53 5.57 -1.67
CA LEU A 74 -8.68 4.54 -1.07
C LEU A 74 -9.40 3.20 -0.86
N ILE A 75 -10.71 3.23 -0.64
CA ILE A 75 -11.53 2.09 -0.20
C ILE A 75 -12.55 1.76 -1.29
N PRO A 76 -12.38 0.65 -2.02
CA PRO A 76 -13.42 0.15 -2.92
C PRO A 76 -14.74 -0.11 -2.18
N GLU A 77 -15.87 0.12 -2.86
CA GLU A 77 -17.19 -0.21 -2.32
C GLU A 77 -17.34 -1.72 -2.04
N GLY A 78 -18.21 -2.09 -1.14
CA GLY A 78 -18.56 -3.49 -0.86
C GLY A 78 -17.53 -4.25 0.00
N LEU A 79 -16.63 -3.58 0.69
CA LEU A 79 -15.69 -4.19 1.63
C LEU A 79 -16.26 -4.27 3.05
N ARG A 80 -15.62 -5.06 3.93
CA ARG A 80 -15.88 -5.05 5.37
C ARG A 80 -15.01 -3.96 5.99
N VAL A 81 -15.65 -2.95 6.57
CA VAL A 81 -14.96 -1.76 7.10
C VAL A 81 -15.26 -1.58 8.58
N LEU A 82 -14.20 -1.38 9.36
CA LEU A 82 -14.26 -0.97 10.76
C LEU A 82 -13.82 0.49 10.86
N GLU A 83 -14.60 1.33 11.51
CA GLU A 83 -14.19 2.69 11.85
C GLU A 83 -14.06 2.84 13.37
N ILE A 84 -12.90 3.30 13.83
CA ILE A 84 -12.60 3.61 15.22
C ILE A 84 -12.73 5.12 15.43
N GLY A 85 -13.54 5.53 16.43
CA GLY A 85 -13.93 6.92 16.61
C GLY A 85 -14.90 7.37 15.55
N SER A 86 -15.98 6.58 15.33
CA SER A 86 -16.90 6.76 14.18
C SER A 86 -17.76 8.03 14.27
N GLY A 87 -17.87 8.67 15.45
CA GLY A 87 -18.69 9.86 15.63
C GLY A 87 -20.11 9.64 15.12
N LEU A 88 -20.56 10.47 14.16
CA LEU A 88 -21.88 10.36 13.53
C LEU A 88 -21.98 9.27 12.44
N GLY A 89 -20.93 8.50 12.16
CA GLY A 89 -20.92 7.43 11.16
C GLY A 89 -20.91 7.89 9.69
N ASN A 90 -20.82 9.20 9.44
CA ASN A 90 -20.90 9.76 8.08
C ASN A 90 -19.79 9.26 7.16
N LEU A 91 -18.55 9.10 7.67
CA LEU A 91 -17.43 8.61 6.89
C LEU A 91 -17.57 7.11 6.56
N LEU A 92 -18.02 6.30 7.55
CA LEU A 92 -18.28 4.88 7.35
C LEU A 92 -19.37 4.67 6.30
N ALA A 93 -20.45 5.46 6.35
CA ALA A 93 -21.52 5.41 5.35
C ALA A 93 -21.03 5.84 3.96
N ALA A 94 -20.17 6.88 3.89
CA ALA A 94 -19.67 7.40 2.62
C ALA A 94 -18.87 6.36 1.84
N VAL A 95 -18.14 5.44 2.47
CA VAL A 95 -17.35 4.41 1.80
C VAL A 95 -18.17 3.18 1.35
N LYS A 96 -19.49 3.17 1.59
CA LYS A 96 -20.44 2.15 1.14
C LYS A 96 -19.98 0.71 1.40
N PRO A 97 -19.75 0.33 2.66
CA PRO A 97 -19.30 -1.02 2.98
C PRO A 97 -20.45 -2.03 2.81
N ARG A 98 -20.14 -3.30 2.45
CA ARG A 98 -21.12 -4.39 2.58
C ARG A 98 -21.36 -4.79 4.04
N ARG A 99 -20.37 -4.57 4.89
CA ARG A 99 -20.40 -4.74 6.34
C ARG A 99 -19.63 -3.58 6.96
N GLY A 100 -20.32 -2.65 7.61
CA GLY A 100 -19.73 -1.51 8.30
C GLY A 100 -19.96 -1.62 9.80
N VAL A 101 -18.88 -1.49 10.58
CA VAL A 101 -18.92 -1.42 12.04
C VAL A 101 -18.23 -0.15 12.49
N GLY A 102 -18.94 0.70 13.23
CA GLY A 102 -18.41 1.90 13.88
C GLY A 102 -18.27 1.68 15.38
N ILE A 103 -17.12 2.05 15.93
CA ILE A 103 -16.87 2.04 17.37
C ILE A 103 -16.60 3.47 17.82
N ASP A 104 -17.33 3.91 18.84
CA ASP A 104 -17.08 5.22 19.48
C ASP A 104 -17.14 5.09 21.01
N LEU A 105 -16.37 5.93 21.71
CA LEU A 105 -16.35 5.97 23.17
C LEU A 105 -17.62 6.63 23.74
N SER A 106 -18.25 7.52 22.96
CA SER A 106 -19.42 8.31 23.34
C SER A 106 -20.74 7.56 23.02
N PRO A 107 -21.54 7.17 24.04
CA PRO A 107 -22.87 6.61 23.83
C PRO A 107 -23.81 7.49 23.01
N GLU A 108 -23.77 8.82 23.21
CA GLU A 108 -24.64 9.74 22.47
C GLU A 108 -24.23 9.86 20.99
N MET A 109 -22.92 9.81 20.67
CA MET A 109 -22.47 9.72 19.26
C MET A 109 -22.96 8.44 18.60
N VAL A 110 -22.83 7.29 19.27
CA VAL A 110 -23.28 5.99 18.78
C VAL A 110 -24.78 6.00 18.51
N LYS A 111 -25.56 6.57 19.41
CA LYS A 111 -27.02 6.71 19.26
C LYS A 111 -27.39 7.55 18.03
N GLU A 112 -26.78 8.72 17.87
CA GLU A 112 -26.97 9.59 16.71
C GLU A 112 -26.55 8.90 15.40
N ALA A 113 -25.41 8.19 15.41
CA ALA A 113 -24.95 7.44 14.25
C ALA A 113 -25.90 6.33 13.82
N ALA A 114 -26.41 5.54 14.77
CA ALA A 114 -27.38 4.47 14.51
C ALA A 114 -28.71 4.99 13.94
N GLN A 115 -29.17 6.16 14.40
CA GLN A 115 -30.37 6.82 13.85
C GLN A 115 -30.18 7.32 12.42
N ARG A 116 -28.99 7.83 12.10
CA ARG A 116 -28.64 8.38 10.77
C ARG A 116 -28.39 7.31 9.72
N HIS A 117 -27.78 6.20 10.14
CA HIS A 117 -27.30 5.14 9.26
C HIS A 117 -27.78 3.77 9.78
N PRO A 118 -29.09 3.47 9.71
CA PRO A 118 -29.67 2.24 10.26
C PRO A 118 -29.16 0.95 9.60
N ASP A 119 -28.60 1.05 8.40
CA ASP A 119 -28.01 -0.08 7.67
C ASP A 119 -26.58 -0.46 8.15
N LEU A 120 -26.01 0.35 9.05
CA LEU A 120 -24.68 0.13 9.62
C LEU A 120 -24.76 -0.22 11.10
N GLU A 121 -23.74 -0.89 11.60
CA GLU A 121 -23.68 -1.23 13.02
C GLU A 121 -22.78 -0.26 13.77
N PHE A 122 -23.28 0.29 14.90
CA PHE A 122 -22.52 1.15 15.78
C PHE A 122 -22.51 0.59 17.20
N ARG A 123 -21.33 0.59 17.84
CA ARG A 123 -21.15 0.06 19.19
C ARG A 123 -20.39 1.07 20.05
N VAL A 124 -20.84 1.21 21.30
CA VAL A 124 -20.06 1.91 22.32
C VAL A 124 -18.86 1.05 22.70
N GLY A 125 -17.67 1.60 22.64
CA GLY A 125 -16.47 0.85 22.96
C GLY A 125 -15.21 1.70 23.07
N ASP A 126 -14.27 1.23 23.90
CA ASP A 126 -12.93 1.79 24.01
C ASP A 126 -11.99 1.09 23.02
N ALA A 127 -11.37 1.86 22.14
CA ALA A 127 -10.44 1.37 21.13
C ALA A 127 -9.25 0.58 21.71
N GLU A 128 -8.82 0.92 22.93
CA GLU A 128 -7.70 0.26 23.59
C GLU A 128 -8.05 -1.10 24.18
N THR A 129 -9.34 -1.37 24.41
CA THR A 129 -9.83 -2.64 24.97
C THR A 129 -10.70 -3.42 23.97
N LEU A 130 -10.60 -3.08 22.68
CA LEU A 130 -11.46 -3.62 21.65
C LEU A 130 -11.41 -5.14 21.57
N SER A 131 -12.57 -5.78 21.67
CA SER A 131 -12.76 -7.22 21.47
C SER A 131 -13.84 -7.45 20.42
N LEU A 132 -13.41 -7.78 19.19
CA LEU A 132 -14.27 -8.15 18.07
C LEU A 132 -13.83 -9.49 17.50
N ASN A 133 -14.78 -10.37 17.23
CA ASN A 133 -14.52 -11.73 16.69
C ASN A 133 -14.66 -11.80 15.16
N GLU A 134 -14.61 -10.67 14.47
CA GLU A 134 -14.69 -10.61 13.01
C GLU A 134 -13.44 -9.94 12.40
N LYS A 135 -13.20 -10.23 11.13
CA LYS A 135 -12.07 -9.66 10.37
C LYS A 135 -12.56 -8.62 9.39
N PHE A 136 -11.77 -7.57 9.19
CA PHE A 136 -12.10 -6.47 8.30
C PHE A 136 -11.09 -6.32 7.18
N ASP A 137 -11.56 -5.86 6.04
CA ASP A 137 -10.74 -5.60 4.86
C ASP A 137 -10.06 -4.22 4.98
N VAL A 138 -10.75 -3.26 5.64
CA VAL A 138 -10.21 -1.93 5.94
C VAL A 138 -10.57 -1.50 7.36
N ILE A 139 -9.62 -0.84 8.02
CA ILE A 139 -9.81 -0.20 9.33
C ILE A 139 -9.48 1.29 9.17
N ILE A 140 -10.43 2.14 9.57
CA ILE A 140 -10.29 3.60 9.51
C ILE A 140 -10.09 4.14 10.93
N LEU A 141 -9.08 5.01 11.09
CA LEU A 141 -8.86 5.84 12.28
C LEU A 141 -8.81 7.30 11.83
N ALA A 142 -9.99 7.95 11.76
CA ALA A 142 -10.13 9.31 11.23
C ALA A 142 -10.25 10.33 12.36
N GLY A 143 -9.17 11.08 12.63
CA GLY A 143 -9.13 12.12 13.66
C GLY A 143 -9.08 11.60 15.11
N VAL A 144 -9.16 10.29 15.34
CA VAL A 144 -9.26 9.70 16.68
C VAL A 144 -7.90 9.54 17.37
N VAL A 145 -6.82 9.38 16.61
CA VAL A 145 -5.49 9.03 17.17
C VAL A 145 -4.97 10.04 18.19
N GLY A 146 -5.34 11.31 18.08
CA GLY A 146 -4.96 12.35 19.04
C GLY A 146 -5.66 12.23 20.40
N HIS A 147 -6.75 11.50 20.48
CA HIS A 147 -7.57 11.31 21.70
C HIS A 147 -7.30 9.97 22.39
N LEU A 148 -6.53 9.06 21.78
CA LEU A 148 -6.13 7.81 22.39
C LEU A 148 -5.11 8.06 23.50
N LEU A 149 -5.22 7.36 24.62
CA LEU A 149 -4.25 7.41 25.70
C LEU A 149 -3.01 6.59 25.33
N ASP A 150 -3.24 5.39 24.79
CA ASP A 150 -2.18 4.51 24.31
C ASP A 150 -2.47 4.08 22.86
N ILE A 151 -1.84 4.80 21.96
CA ILE A 151 -1.99 4.55 20.51
C ILE A 151 -1.38 3.20 20.11
N GLU A 152 -0.26 2.80 20.74
CA GLU A 152 0.41 1.56 20.44
C GLU A 152 -0.43 0.35 20.86
N VAL A 153 -1.01 0.37 22.06
CA VAL A 153 -1.93 -0.68 22.54
C VAL A 153 -3.13 -0.79 21.61
N THR A 154 -3.73 0.33 21.21
CA THR A 154 -4.83 0.34 20.24
C THR A 154 -4.43 -0.35 18.95
N LEU A 155 -3.32 0.07 18.32
CA LEU A 155 -2.86 -0.48 17.06
C LEU A 155 -2.52 -1.98 17.16
N ARG A 156 -1.87 -2.42 18.26
CA ARG A 156 -1.62 -3.84 18.52
C ARG A 156 -2.92 -4.63 18.66
N GLY A 157 -3.92 -4.09 19.37
CA GLY A 157 -5.25 -4.69 19.51
C GLY A 157 -5.93 -4.91 18.17
N LEU A 158 -5.82 -3.95 17.25
CA LEU A 158 -6.40 -4.01 15.90
C LEU A 158 -5.82 -5.16 15.04
N ARG A 159 -4.63 -5.69 15.34
CA ARG A 159 -4.12 -6.87 14.63
C ARG A 159 -5.03 -8.09 14.74
N ARG A 160 -5.77 -8.22 15.85
CA ARG A 160 -6.69 -9.34 16.06
C ARG A 160 -7.85 -9.36 15.06
N VAL A 161 -8.23 -8.20 14.51
CA VAL A 161 -9.30 -8.04 13.51
C VAL A 161 -8.78 -7.89 12.08
N CYS A 162 -7.46 -8.01 11.86
CA CYS A 162 -6.83 -7.95 10.56
C CYS A 162 -6.72 -9.32 9.88
N THR A 163 -6.74 -9.29 8.53
CA THR A 163 -6.21 -10.32 7.63
C THR A 163 -4.88 -9.84 7.03
N PRO A 164 -4.10 -10.66 6.34
CA PRO A 164 -2.92 -10.20 5.63
C PRO A 164 -3.19 -9.09 4.60
N GLN A 165 -4.41 -9.03 4.05
CA GLN A 165 -4.84 -8.05 3.04
C GLN A 165 -5.43 -6.78 3.66
N THR A 166 -5.69 -6.76 4.97
CA THR A 166 -6.28 -5.59 5.64
C THR A 166 -5.43 -4.33 5.42
N ARG A 167 -6.09 -3.20 5.20
CA ARG A 167 -5.47 -1.86 5.20
C ARG A 167 -5.95 -1.07 6.40
N ILE A 168 -5.01 -0.48 7.13
CA ILE A 168 -5.30 0.53 8.15
C ILE A 168 -5.05 1.89 7.52
N ILE A 169 -6.03 2.78 7.62
CA ILE A 169 -5.97 4.15 7.14
C ILE A 169 -6.09 5.07 8.34
N VAL A 170 -4.99 5.72 8.69
CA VAL A 170 -4.96 6.74 9.73
C VAL A 170 -4.99 8.11 9.07
N SER A 171 -5.99 8.93 9.35
CA SER A 171 -6.05 10.31 8.90
C SER A 171 -6.09 11.27 10.09
N TYR A 172 -5.27 12.32 10.03
CA TYR A 172 -5.14 13.26 11.13
C TYR A 172 -4.72 14.65 10.64
N TYR A 173 -4.89 15.67 11.50
CA TYR A 173 -4.42 17.02 11.23
C TYR A 173 -2.90 17.11 11.27
N SER A 174 -2.33 17.97 10.42
CA SER A 174 -0.92 18.30 10.49
C SER A 174 -0.62 19.10 11.76
N HIS A 175 0.39 18.70 12.53
CA HIS A 175 0.86 19.41 13.70
C HIS A 175 1.24 20.90 13.41
N LEU A 176 1.62 21.21 12.16
CA LEU A 176 1.89 22.57 11.73
C LEU A 176 0.66 23.50 11.83
N TRP A 177 -0.53 22.92 11.78
CA TRP A 177 -1.78 23.67 11.85
C TRP A 177 -2.30 23.84 13.28
N GLU A 178 -1.64 23.29 14.30
CA GLU A 178 -2.07 23.37 15.70
C GLU A 178 -2.39 24.80 16.13
N PRO A 179 -1.49 25.82 15.96
CA PRO A 179 -1.80 27.19 16.42
C PRO A 179 -2.99 27.81 15.68
N ILE A 180 -3.14 27.50 14.37
CA ILE A 180 -4.25 27.99 13.56
C ILE A 180 -5.56 27.35 13.99
N LEU A 181 -5.57 26.04 14.22
CA LEU A 181 -6.76 25.30 14.64
C LEU A 181 -7.20 25.69 16.06
N ARG A 182 -6.26 25.89 16.99
CA ARG A 182 -6.56 26.40 18.35
C ARG A 182 -7.16 27.82 18.31
N LEU A 183 -6.64 28.67 17.41
CA LEU A 183 -7.23 30.00 17.19
C LEU A 183 -8.65 29.88 16.63
N ALA A 184 -8.87 28.99 15.65
CA ALA A 184 -10.19 28.76 15.04
C ALA A 184 -11.21 28.22 16.09
N GLU A 185 -10.77 27.40 17.05
CA GLU A 185 -11.61 26.95 18.18
C GLU A 185 -12.01 28.13 19.08
N ARG A 186 -11.05 29.00 19.45
CA ARG A 186 -11.32 30.18 20.30
C ARG A 186 -12.27 31.17 19.62
N LEU A 187 -12.18 31.29 18.29
CA LEU A 187 -13.07 32.16 17.50
C LEU A 187 -14.41 31.50 17.15
N GLY A 188 -14.70 30.31 17.66
CA GLY A 188 -15.93 29.57 17.35
C GLY A 188 -16.05 29.18 15.88
N MET A 189 -14.95 29.07 15.15
CA MET A 189 -14.90 28.63 13.74
C MET A 189 -14.75 27.13 13.61
N LYS A 190 -14.23 26.45 14.62
CA LYS A 190 -14.07 24.99 14.74
C LYS A 190 -14.66 24.53 16.07
N MET A 191 -15.18 23.32 16.11
CA MET A 191 -15.65 22.70 17.36
C MET A 191 -14.48 22.61 18.34
N PRO A 192 -14.64 23.12 19.58
CA PRO A 192 -13.64 22.92 20.62
C PRO A 192 -13.30 21.43 20.77
N GLN A 193 -12.05 21.12 20.99
CA GLN A 193 -11.59 19.74 21.19
C GLN A 193 -11.08 19.57 22.62
N PRO A 194 -11.21 18.40 23.24
CA PRO A 194 -10.50 18.09 24.47
C PRO A 194 -8.98 18.07 24.17
N GLU A 195 -8.19 18.01 25.24
CA GLU A 195 -6.74 17.87 25.06
C GLU A 195 -6.40 16.69 24.16
N GLN A 196 -5.58 16.93 23.14
CA GLN A 196 -5.21 15.94 22.14
C GLN A 196 -3.71 15.94 21.86
N SER A 197 -3.19 14.80 21.46
CA SER A 197 -1.81 14.65 21.00
C SER A 197 -1.66 15.14 19.57
N TRP A 198 -0.66 15.96 19.30
CA TRP A 198 -0.36 16.45 17.95
C TRP A 198 0.78 15.64 17.33
N LEU A 199 0.43 14.75 16.41
CA LEU A 199 1.32 13.76 15.83
C LEU A 199 1.74 14.15 14.41
N SER A 200 3.03 14.00 14.12
CA SER A 200 3.51 14.06 12.74
C SER A 200 3.23 12.74 12.01
N PRO A 201 3.26 12.74 10.66
CA PRO A 201 3.19 11.49 9.90
C PRO A 201 4.29 10.48 10.27
N MET A 202 5.46 10.97 10.72
CA MET A 202 6.56 10.10 11.14
C MET A 202 6.26 9.43 12.49
N ASP A 203 5.64 10.16 13.44
CA ASP A 203 5.23 9.58 14.72
C ASP A 203 4.21 8.46 14.51
N ILE A 204 3.19 8.73 13.67
CA ILE A 204 2.18 7.71 13.31
C ILE A 204 2.82 6.51 12.62
N ALA A 205 3.77 6.74 11.70
CA ALA A 205 4.49 5.67 11.02
C ALA A 205 5.34 4.83 11.99
N ASN A 206 5.98 5.47 12.97
CA ASN A 206 6.75 4.79 14.01
C ASN A 206 5.85 3.93 14.92
N LEU A 207 4.73 4.49 15.39
CA LEU A 207 3.74 3.76 16.20
C LEU A 207 3.16 2.55 15.46
N LEU A 208 2.85 2.71 14.16
CA LEU A 208 2.43 1.59 13.31
C LEU A 208 3.52 0.52 13.20
N HIS A 209 4.78 0.93 13.07
CA HIS A 209 5.91 -0.01 13.01
C HIS A 209 6.09 -0.78 14.32
N LEU A 210 5.99 -0.11 15.47
CA LEU A 210 6.04 -0.73 16.80
C LEU A 210 4.90 -1.73 17.03
N ALA A 211 3.73 -1.46 16.44
CA ALA A 211 2.58 -2.37 16.46
C ALA A 211 2.59 -3.42 15.34
N ASP A 212 3.75 -3.70 14.71
CA ASP A 212 3.94 -4.66 13.62
C ASP A 212 3.09 -4.40 12.38
N PHE A 213 2.97 -3.15 11.97
CA PHE A 213 2.44 -2.75 10.68
C PHE A 213 3.54 -2.21 9.78
N ASN A 214 3.42 -2.41 8.49
CA ASN A 214 4.25 -1.79 7.47
C ASN A 214 3.50 -0.63 6.84
N VAL A 215 4.09 0.56 6.87
CA VAL A 215 3.54 1.73 6.16
C VAL A 215 3.70 1.53 4.67
N VAL A 216 2.59 1.67 3.94
CA VAL A 216 2.54 1.55 2.47
C VAL A 216 2.80 2.90 1.82
N LYS A 217 2.06 3.93 2.25
CA LYS A 217 2.21 5.29 1.72
C LYS A 217 1.77 6.34 2.73
N VAL A 218 2.29 7.56 2.54
CA VAL A 218 1.87 8.76 3.25
C VAL A 218 1.44 9.79 2.24
N GLU A 219 0.22 10.33 2.39
CA GLU A 219 -0.32 11.40 1.57
C GLU A 219 -0.62 12.62 2.42
N ARG A 220 -0.56 13.80 1.82
CA ARG A 220 -0.92 15.09 2.43
C ARG A 220 -1.92 15.78 1.53
N ARG A 221 -2.98 16.32 2.11
CA ARG A 221 -4.11 16.88 1.36
C ARG A 221 -4.64 18.13 2.03
N LEU A 222 -5.43 18.88 1.26
CA LEU A 222 -6.18 20.03 1.71
C LEU A 222 -5.28 21.19 2.14
N LEU A 223 -4.78 21.93 1.14
CA LEU A 223 -3.98 23.14 1.34
C LEU A 223 -4.87 24.33 1.74
N LEU A 224 -6.08 24.42 1.15
CA LEU A 224 -7.07 25.45 1.42
C LEU A 224 -8.36 24.84 1.93
N PRO A 225 -8.61 24.82 3.28
CA PRO A 225 -9.79 24.21 3.89
C PRO A 225 -11.04 25.14 3.84
N LYS A 226 -11.26 25.79 2.70
CA LYS A 226 -12.41 26.68 2.43
C LYS A 226 -12.93 26.42 1.04
N ARG A 227 -14.24 26.62 0.83
CA ARG A 227 -14.86 26.56 -0.49
C ARG A 227 -14.83 27.95 -1.14
N ILE A 228 -13.87 28.18 -2.02
CA ILE A 228 -13.77 29.35 -2.86
C ILE A 228 -13.79 28.86 -4.30
N PRO A 229 -14.81 29.19 -5.11
CA PRO A 229 -14.92 28.70 -6.49
C PRO A 229 -13.63 28.85 -7.27
N ALA A 230 -13.27 27.88 -8.08
CA ALA A 230 -12.03 27.76 -8.85
C ALA A 230 -10.73 27.73 -8.01
N LEU A 231 -10.59 28.61 -7.00
CA LEU A 231 -9.38 28.74 -6.19
C LEU A 231 -9.15 27.47 -5.34
N SER A 232 -10.20 26.96 -4.69
CA SER A 232 -10.06 25.71 -3.88
C SER A 232 -9.65 24.53 -4.74
N SER A 233 -10.16 24.43 -5.96
CA SER A 233 -9.77 23.37 -6.90
C SER A 233 -8.30 23.50 -7.30
N LEU A 234 -7.84 24.69 -7.64
CA LEU A 234 -6.44 24.94 -7.98
C LEU A 234 -5.52 24.60 -6.81
N PHE A 235 -5.84 25.09 -5.60
CA PHE A 235 -5.01 24.87 -4.42
C PHE A 235 -4.99 23.41 -3.99
N ASN A 236 -6.13 22.73 -3.94
CA ASN A 236 -6.22 21.39 -3.37
C ASN A 236 -5.93 20.28 -4.38
N ASN A 237 -6.26 20.46 -5.67
CA ASN A 237 -6.05 19.42 -6.69
C ASN A 237 -4.72 19.57 -7.45
N VAL A 238 -4.07 20.75 -7.40
CA VAL A 238 -2.80 20.97 -8.09
C VAL A 238 -1.70 21.39 -7.10
N LEU A 239 -1.83 22.56 -6.45
CA LEU A 239 -0.76 23.14 -5.63
C LEU A 239 -0.46 22.29 -4.39
N ALA A 240 -1.46 21.68 -3.76
CA ALA A 240 -1.29 20.80 -2.60
C ALA A 240 -0.36 19.59 -2.88
N HIS A 241 -0.18 19.22 -4.14
CA HIS A 241 0.65 18.07 -4.52
C HIS A 241 2.07 18.47 -4.91
N LEU A 242 2.36 19.76 -5.08
CA LEU A 242 3.70 20.22 -5.45
C LEU A 242 4.70 20.02 -4.30
N PRO A 243 5.93 19.61 -4.61
CA PRO A 243 7.01 19.53 -3.62
C PRO A 243 7.17 20.88 -2.88
N GLY A 244 7.32 20.82 -1.56
CA GLY A 244 7.34 21.99 -0.69
C GLY A 244 5.93 22.39 -0.21
N LEU A 245 5.03 22.79 -1.11
CA LEU A 245 3.67 23.22 -0.74
C LEU A 245 2.85 22.12 -0.05
N ARG A 246 3.04 20.87 -0.45
CA ARG A 246 2.38 19.73 0.20
C ARG A 246 2.67 19.62 1.70
N ALA A 247 3.78 20.20 2.19
CA ALA A 247 4.11 20.21 3.60
C ALA A 247 3.12 21.07 4.41
N LEU A 248 2.53 22.07 3.77
CA LEU A 248 1.58 23.01 4.36
C LEU A 248 0.13 22.49 4.36
N CYS A 249 -0.13 21.30 3.82
CA CYS A 249 -1.47 20.72 3.83
C CYS A 249 -1.97 20.47 5.24
N LEU A 250 -3.28 20.68 5.44
CA LEU A 250 -3.96 20.53 6.72
C LEU A 250 -4.02 19.07 7.18
N SER A 251 -4.27 18.15 6.25
CA SER A 251 -4.50 16.74 6.58
C SER A 251 -3.37 15.86 6.06
N HIS A 252 -3.06 14.82 6.80
CA HIS A 252 -2.23 13.73 6.32
C HIS A 252 -2.91 12.38 6.53
N TYR A 253 -2.58 11.44 5.65
CA TYR A 253 -3.10 10.08 5.61
C TYR A 253 -1.93 9.12 5.60
N VAL A 254 -1.95 8.17 6.51
CA VAL A 254 -0.98 7.08 6.57
C VAL A 254 -1.72 5.79 6.29
N VAL A 255 -1.37 5.12 5.20
CA VAL A 255 -1.91 3.80 4.84
C VAL A 255 -0.88 2.75 5.23
N ALA A 256 -1.30 1.78 6.02
CA ALA A 256 -0.46 0.70 6.48
C ALA A 256 -1.14 -0.66 6.30
N ARG A 257 -0.37 -1.72 6.43
CA ARG A 257 -0.82 -3.11 6.41
C ARG A 257 -0.18 -3.91 7.54
N PRO A 258 -0.80 -5.00 8.01
CA PRO A 258 -0.16 -5.90 8.96
C PRO A 258 1.14 -6.48 8.38
N ARG A 259 2.19 -6.60 9.20
CA ARG A 259 3.40 -7.31 8.80
C ARG A 259 3.06 -8.78 8.59
N MET A 260 3.30 -9.28 7.40
CA MET A 260 3.08 -10.68 7.06
C MET A 260 4.15 -11.56 7.73
N ARG A 261 3.74 -12.72 8.22
CA ARG A 261 4.67 -13.79 8.62
C ARG A 261 4.99 -14.67 7.42
N ARG A 262 6.16 -15.30 7.41
CA ARG A 262 6.48 -16.31 6.40
C ARG A 262 5.42 -17.42 6.43
N PRO A 263 4.97 -17.90 5.26
CA PRO A 263 4.02 -19.01 5.22
C PRO A 263 4.68 -20.30 5.75
N GLU A 264 3.87 -21.16 6.32
CA GLU A 264 4.32 -22.50 6.78
C GLU A 264 4.76 -23.39 5.60
N ARG A 265 4.13 -23.19 4.42
CA ARG A 265 4.47 -23.91 3.20
C ARG A 265 4.99 -22.93 2.14
N PRO A 266 6.03 -23.31 1.36
CA PRO A 266 6.53 -22.48 0.29
C PRO A 266 5.43 -22.21 -0.76
N TYR A 267 5.30 -20.97 -1.21
CA TYR A 267 4.40 -20.60 -2.29
C TYR A 267 4.83 -21.26 -3.61
N SER A 268 3.86 -21.70 -4.40
CA SER A 268 4.08 -22.08 -5.79
C SER A 268 4.31 -20.83 -6.65
N THR A 269 5.09 -20.97 -7.74
CA THR A 269 5.47 -19.82 -8.58
C THR A 269 5.16 -20.11 -10.04
N THR A 270 4.66 -19.09 -10.76
CA THR A 270 4.63 -19.07 -12.22
C THR A 270 5.56 -17.99 -12.74
N ILE A 271 6.50 -18.36 -13.59
CA ILE A 271 7.43 -17.47 -14.28
C ILE A 271 6.94 -17.29 -15.70
N VAL A 272 6.48 -16.10 -16.05
CA VAL A 272 6.03 -15.74 -17.40
C VAL A 272 7.21 -15.10 -18.14
N ILE A 273 7.50 -15.65 -19.32
CA ILE A 273 8.59 -15.21 -20.19
C ILE A 273 7.97 -14.74 -21.53
N PRO A 274 7.66 -13.44 -21.66
CA PRO A 274 7.23 -12.89 -22.94
C PRO A 274 8.41 -12.88 -23.90
N CYS A 275 8.25 -13.47 -25.09
CA CYS A 275 9.32 -13.59 -26.07
C CYS A 275 8.84 -13.21 -27.49
N ARG A 276 9.69 -12.49 -28.19
CA ARG A 276 9.50 -12.19 -29.62
C ARG A 276 10.85 -12.09 -30.30
N ASN A 277 11.13 -13.05 -31.21
CA ASN A 277 12.41 -13.19 -31.91
C ASN A 277 13.59 -13.35 -30.92
N GLU A 278 13.47 -14.31 -30.00
CA GLU A 278 14.43 -14.58 -28.92
C GLU A 278 14.93 -16.04 -28.94
N ARG A 279 14.91 -16.70 -30.11
CA ARG A 279 15.29 -18.11 -30.31
C ARG A 279 16.59 -18.49 -29.59
N GLY A 280 17.64 -17.64 -29.68
CA GLY A 280 18.94 -17.92 -29.09
C GLY A 280 19.00 -17.85 -27.56
N ASN A 281 17.99 -17.28 -26.92
CA ASN A 281 17.93 -17.10 -25.46
C ASN A 281 17.08 -18.17 -24.74
N ILE A 282 16.23 -18.92 -25.44
CA ILE A 282 15.22 -19.81 -24.85
C ILE A 282 15.84 -20.91 -23.99
N ASP A 283 16.82 -21.65 -24.53
CA ASP A 283 17.49 -22.74 -23.79
C ASP A 283 18.28 -22.19 -22.58
N ALA A 284 18.97 -21.08 -22.76
CA ALA A 284 19.71 -20.42 -21.69
C ALA A 284 18.78 -19.96 -20.56
N ALA A 285 17.60 -19.42 -20.89
CA ALA A 285 16.59 -19.05 -19.89
C ALA A 285 16.22 -20.24 -19.00
N LEU A 286 15.89 -21.38 -19.61
CA LEU A 286 15.46 -22.59 -18.87
C LEU A 286 16.59 -23.19 -18.02
N ARG A 287 17.82 -23.22 -18.53
CA ARG A 287 18.96 -23.76 -17.77
C ARG A 287 19.30 -22.92 -16.56
N ARG A 288 19.21 -21.58 -16.68
CA ARG A 288 19.65 -20.62 -15.68
C ARG A 288 18.59 -20.29 -14.63
N ILE A 289 17.30 -20.63 -14.83
CA ILE A 289 16.26 -20.48 -13.79
C ILE A 289 16.53 -21.48 -12.67
N PRO A 290 16.88 -20.99 -11.44
CA PRO A 290 17.14 -21.87 -10.32
C PRO A 290 15.83 -22.44 -9.75
N ARG A 291 15.93 -23.48 -8.93
CA ARG A 291 14.81 -23.97 -8.13
C ARG A 291 14.68 -23.12 -6.87
N PHE A 292 13.47 -22.65 -6.57
CA PHE A 292 13.13 -21.91 -5.34
C PHE A 292 11.65 -22.04 -5.07
N GLY A 293 11.26 -21.80 -3.82
CA GLY A 293 9.85 -21.90 -3.40
C GLY A 293 9.31 -23.32 -3.50
N GLY A 294 8.01 -23.41 -3.77
CA GLY A 294 7.29 -24.66 -4.00
C GLY A 294 7.37 -25.12 -5.47
N ARG A 295 6.23 -25.61 -6.00
CA ARG A 295 6.12 -26.01 -7.41
C ARG A 295 6.36 -24.80 -8.32
N GLN A 296 7.21 -24.96 -9.33
CA GLN A 296 7.47 -23.97 -10.36
C GLN A 296 6.76 -24.32 -11.67
N GLU A 297 6.17 -23.32 -12.29
CA GLU A 297 5.59 -23.33 -13.64
C GLU A 297 6.30 -22.26 -14.47
N ILE A 298 6.62 -22.55 -15.71
CA ILE A 298 7.24 -21.62 -16.66
C ILE A 298 6.32 -21.50 -17.87
N ILE A 299 5.91 -20.27 -18.19
CA ILE A 299 5.02 -20.00 -19.32
C ILE A 299 5.75 -19.09 -20.30
N PHE A 300 6.12 -19.62 -21.46
CA PHE A 300 6.55 -18.79 -22.58
C PHE A 300 5.31 -18.26 -23.31
N VAL A 301 5.32 -16.96 -23.60
CA VAL A 301 4.26 -16.34 -24.40
C VAL A 301 4.89 -15.72 -25.64
N ASP A 302 4.68 -16.37 -26.78
CA ASP A 302 5.22 -15.94 -28.07
C ASP A 302 4.46 -14.76 -28.64
N GLY A 303 5.19 -13.71 -29.01
CA GLY A 303 4.69 -12.49 -29.62
C GLY A 303 4.69 -12.49 -31.13
N HIS A 304 4.26 -13.60 -31.79
CA HIS A 304 4.28 -13.78 -33.24
C HIS A 304 5.70 -13.69 -33.82
N SER A 305 6.61 -14.50 -33.27
CA SER A 305 7.99 -14.58 -33.71
C SER A 305 8.12 -15.14 -35.11
N SER A 306 9.11 -14.64 -35.86
CA SER A 306 9.43 -15.08 -37.25
C SER A 306 10.79 -15.80 -37.36
N ASP A 307 11.53 -15.90 -36.26
CA ASP A 307 12.91 -16.44 -36.22
C ASP A 307 12.97 -17.92 -35.79
N GLY A 308 11.82 -18.58 -35.62
CA GLY A 308 11.73 -19.95 -35.12
C GLY A 308 11.75 -20.08 -33.60
N THR A 309 11.50 -18.99 -32.84
CA THR A 309 11.37 -19.01 -31.37
C THR A 309 10.36 -20.06 -30.89
N PRO A 310 9.12 -20.21 -31.46
CA PRO A 310 8.17 -21.21 -31.01
C PRO A 310 8.69 -22.64 -31.15
N ASP A 311 9.42 -22.93 -32.21
CA ASP A 311 9.97 -24.28 -32.46
C ASP A 311 11.08 -24.60 -31.47
N GLU A 312 11.94 -23.60 -31.14
CA GLU A 312 12.94 -23.76 -30.10
C GLU A 312 12.29 -23.98 -28.73
N ILE A 313 11.19 -23.31 -28.42
CA ILE A 313 10.46 -23.55 -27.16
C ILE A 313 9.92 -24.99 -27.14
N ARG A 314 9.32 -25.49 -28.22
CA ARG A 314 8.86 -26.89 -28.30
C ARG A 314 10.02 -27.87 -28.13
N ARG A 315 11.16 -27.60 -28.74
CA ARG A 315 12.38 -28.42 -28.63
C ARG A 315 12.82 -28.51 -27.15
N VAL A 316 12.93 -27.39 -26.44
CA VAL A 316 13.38 -27.39 -25.05
C VAL A 316 12.32 -27.98 -24.10
N MET A 317 11.02 -27.84 -24.38
CA MET A 317 9.96 -28.55 -23.66
C MET A 317 10.15 -30.06 -23.70
N ALA A 318 10.47 -30.61 -24.85
CA ALA A 318 10.76 -32.03 -25.02
C ALA A 318 12.08 -32.45 -24.33
N PHE A 319 13.09 -31.57 -24.30
CA PHE A 319 14.38 -31.84 -23.69
C PHE A 319 14.36 -31.79 -22.16
N TYR A 320 13.46 -30.98 -21.56
CA TYR A 320 13.31 -30.83 -20.09
C TYR A 320 11.96 -31.36 -19.56
N PRO A 321 11.64 -32.65 -19.68
CA PRO A 321 10.33 -33.19 -19.32
C PRO A 321 10.00 -33.08 -17.81
N GLY A 322 11.02 -32.90 -16.98
CA GLY A 322 10.84 -32.68 -15.54
C GLY A 322 10.51 -31.25 -15.12
N LYS A 323 10.45 -30.30 -16.06
CA LYS A 323 10.00 -28.93 -15.82
C LYS A 323 8.58 -28.73 -16.33
N ASN A 324 7.74 -28.04 -15.55
CA ASN A 324 6.38 -27.68 -15.97
C ASN A 324 6.44 -26.45 -16.89
N ILE A 325 6.51 -26.67 -18.19
CA ILE A 325 6.67 -25.62 -19.20
C ILE A 325 5.42 -25.58 -20.07
N LYS A 326 4.93 -24.39 -20.37
CA LYS A 326 3.84 -24.12 -21.31
C LYS A 326 4.29 -23.14 -22.38
N LEU A 327 3.76 -23.31 -23.58
CA LEU A 327 3.87 -22.34 -24.69
C LEU A 327 2.49 -21.79 -24.98
N LEU A 328 2.36 -20.48 -24.96
CA LEU A 328 1.19 -19.73 -25.40
C LEU A 328 1.58 -18.78 -26.51
N VAL A 329 0.60 -18.39 -27.33
CA VAL A 329 0.76 -17.32 -28.33
C VAL A 329 -0.12 -16.16 -27.86
N GLN A 330 0.38 -14.93 -27.87
CA GLN A 330 -0.40 -13.74 -27.46
C GLN A 330 -1.55 -13.48 -28.46
N ASP A 331 -2.62 -12.82 -28.02
CA ASP A 331 -3.76 -12.51 -28.87
C ASP A 331 -3.60 -11.16 -29.57
N GLY A 332 -3.04 -10.19 -28.87
CA GLY A 332 -2.82 -8.83 -29.33
C GLY A 332 -1.36 -8.53 -29.71
N THR A 333 -0.89 -7.35 -29.32
CA THR A 333 0.47 -6.89 -29.62
C THR A 333 1.14 -6.29 -28.40
N GLY A 334 2.48 -6.38 -28.36
CA GLY A 334 3.30 -5.79 -27.29
C GLY A 334 3.49 -6.70 -26.08
N LYS A 335 4.49 -6.36 -25.25
CA LYS A 335 4.86 -7.12 -24.06
C LYS A 335 3.72 -7.23 -23.04
N GLY A 336 2.96 -6.14 -22.87
CA GLY A 336 1.85 -6.09 -21.91
C GLY A 336 0.79 -7.13 -22.18
N ASP A 337 0.44 -7.36 -23.47
CA ASP A 337 -0.52 -8.38 -23.85
C ASP A 337 -0.01 -9.80 -23.57
N ALA A 338 1.25 -10.08 -23.91
CA ALA A 338 1.88 -11.35 -23.60
C ALA A 338 1.92 -11.66 -22.10
N VAL A 339 2.27 -10.66 -21.26
CA VAL A 339 2.27 -10.81 -19.81
C VAL A 339 0.86 -11.08 -19.27
N ARG A 340 -0.15 -10.35 -19.74
CA ARG A 340 -1.55 -10.57 -19.35
C ARG A 340 -2.01 -11.99 -19.66
N LYS A 341 -1.76 -12.46 -20.88
CA LYS A 341 -2.10 -13.83 -21.28
C LYS A 341 -1.39 -14.87 -20.44
N GLY A 342 -0.11 -14.66 -20.14
CA GLY A 342 0.66 -15.55 -19.27
C GLY A 342 0.09 -15.61 -17.86
N PHE A 343 -0.23 -14.46 -17.27
CA PHE A 343 -0.78 -14.36 -15.91
C PHE A 343 -2.19 -14.95 -15.79
N GLU A 344 -3.04 -14.81 -16.81
CA GLU A 344 -4.38 -15.41 -16.86
C GLU A 344 -4.33 -16.95 -16.86
N LYS A 345 -3.30 -17.55 -17.44
CA LYS A 345 -3.12 -19.01 -17.51
C LYS A 345 -2.22 -19.57 -16.42
N ALA A 346 -1.70 -18.70 -15.54
CA ALA A 346 -0.83 -19.05 -14.45
C ALA A 346 -1.58 -19.78 -13.32
N THR A 347 -0.92 -20.78 -12.72
CA THR A 347 -1.47 -21.57 -11.62
C THR A 347 -0.74 -21.37 -10.28
N GLY A 348 0.42 -20.70 -10.30
CA GLY A 348 1.20 -20.42 -9.10
C GLY A 348 0.59 -19.34 -8.21
N ASP A 349 0.90 -19.39 -6.93
CA ASP A 349 0.49 -18.38 -5.95
C ASP A 349 1.19 -17.05 -6.18
N VAL A 350 2.44 -17.11 -6.66
CA VAL A 350 3.29 -15.96 -6.98
C VAL A 350 3.54 -15.92 -8.48
N LEU A 351 3.27 -14.77 -9.09
CA LEU A 351 3.50 -14.49 -10.50
C LEU A 351 4.78 -13.67 -10.66
N MET A 352 5.63 -14.06 -11.62
CA MET A 352 6.90 -13.41 -11.91
C MET A 352 7.05 -13.17 -13.41
N ILE A 353 7.61 -12.02 -13.79
CA ILE A 353 8.00 -11.72 -15.16
C ILE A 353 9.52 -11.86 -15.27
N LEU A 354 9.97 -12.61 -16.26
CA LEU A 354 11.38 -12.69 -16.68
C LEU A 354 11.47 -12.32 -18.16
N ASP A 355 12.21 -11.25 -18.48
CA ASP A 355 12.44 -10.88 -19.88
C ASP A 355 13.30 -11.93 -20.58
N ALA A 356 12.87 -12.33 -21.79
CA ALA A 356 13.53 -13.38 -22.57
C ALA A 356 14.96 -13.01 -23.02
N ASP A 357 15.31 -11.72 -23.02
CA ASP A 357 16.65 -11.24 -23.38
C ASP A 357 17.72 -11.48 -22.30
N LEU A 358 17.31 -11.95 -21.12
CA LEU A 358 18.14 -12.29 -19.96
C LEU A 358 19.06 -11.16 -19.49
N THR A 359 18.71 -9.92 -19.80
CA THR A 359 19.44 -8.73 -19.31
C THR A 359 19.37 -8.59 -17.80
N VAL A 360 18.28 -9.07 -17.19
CA VAL A 360 18.22 -9.41 -15.76
C VAL A 360 18.47 -10.92 -15.63
N PRO A 361 19.52 -11.33 -14.91
CA PRO A 361 19.88 -12.75 -14.85
C PRO A 361 18.79 -13.57 -14.13
N PRO A 362 18.38 -14.74 -14.68
CA PRO A 362 17.40 -15.63 -14.04
C PRO A 362 17.78 -16.03 -12.61
N GLU A 363 19.07 -16.06 -12.31
CA GLU A 363 19.62 -16.36 -10.98
C GLU A 363 19.22 -15.31 -9.92
N ALA A 364 18.72 -14.15 -10.32
CA ALA A 364 18.19 -13.15 -9.39
C ALA A 364 16.77 -13.47 -8.88
N LEU A 365 15.99 -14.30 -9.57
CA LEU A 365 14.59 -14.61 -9.22
C LEU A 365 14.39 -15.09 -7.77
N PRO A 366 15.27 -15.92 -7.16
CA PRO A 366 15.13 -16.29 -5.75
C PRO A 366 15.08 -15.09 -4.80
N LYS A 367 15.81 -14.00 -5.08
CA LYS A 367 15.77 -12.78 -4.25
C LYS A 367 14.40 -12.13 -4.24
N PHE A 368 13.72 -12.13 -5.38
CA PHE A 368 12.35 -11.62 -5.51
C PHE A 368 11.37 -12.49 -4.78
N TYR A 369 11.50 -13.82 -4.92
CA TYR A 369 10.69 -14.78 -4.19
C TYR A 369 10.85 -14.62 -2.66
N GLU A 370 12.07 -14.55 -2.16
CA GLU A 370 12.36 -14.35 -0.74
C GLU A 370 11.80 -13.01 -0.20
N ALA A 371 11.77 -11.99 -1.03
CA ALA A 371 11.21 -10.70 -0.62
C ALA A 371 9.67 -10.77 -0.47
N ILE A 372 8.97 -11.37 -1.43
CA ILE A 372 7.52 -11.47 -1.37
C ILE A 372 7.05 -12.53 -0.37
N ALA A 373 7.66 -13.70 -0.34
CA ALA A 373 7.36 -14.77 0.61
C ALA A 373 7.67 -14.36 2.05
N GLY A 374 8.71 -13.56 2.26
CA GLY A 374 9.06 -12.98 3.56
C GLY A 374 8.21 -11.78 3.98
N GLY A 375 7.19 -11.40 3.19
CA GLY A 375 6.28 -10.30 3.51
C GLY A 375 6.94 -8.91 3.50
N LYS A 376 8.11 -8.76 2.83
CA LYS A 376 8.80 -7.46 2.73
C LYS A 376 8.05 -6.48 1.81
N GLY A 377 7.33 -6.99 0.81
CA GLY A 377 6.49 -6.26 -0.11
C GLY A 377 5.36 -7.14 -0.65
N GLU A 378 4.36 -6.55 -1.30
CA GLU A 378 3.27 -7.26 -2.00
C GLU A 378 3.43 -7.17 -3.51
N PHE A 379 4.15 -6.15 -3.96
CA PHE A 379 4.58 -5.96 -5.34
C PHE A 379 6.08 -5.72 -5.34
N ILE A 380 6.86 -6.63 -5.93
CA ILE A 380 8.31 -6.52 -5.97
C ILE A 380 8.73 -6.09 -7.37
N ASN A 381 9.40 -4.95 -7.46
CA ASN A 381 9.91 -4.37 -8.69
C ASN A 381 11.43 -4.53 -8.79
N GLY A 382 11.95 -4.90 -9.94
CA GLY A 382 13.39 -4.90 -10.19
C GLY A 382 13.92 -3.47 -10.31
N CYS A 383 15.14 -3.23 -9.86
CA CYS A 383 15.81 -1.94 -10.02
C CYS A 383 17.23 -2.13 -10.56
N ARG A 384 17.46 -1.67 -11.79
CA ARG A 384 18.74 -1.74 -12.51
C ARG A 384 19.69 -0.59 -12.15
N LEU A 385 19.17 0.46 -11.50
CA LEU A 385 19.85 1.74 -11.32
C LEU A 385 20.67 1.82 -10.01
N VAL A 386 20.90 0.71 -9.33
CA VAL A 386 21.63 0.67 -8.06
C VAL A 386 23.07 0.21 -8.25
N TYR A 387 23.27 -0.84 -9.04
CA TYR A 387 24.62 -1.36 -9.32
C TYR A 387 25.24 -0.68 -10.54
N PRO A 388 26.58 -0.61 -10.62
CA PRO A 388 27.24 -0.19 -11.85
C PRO A 388 26.78 -1.07 -13.02
N MET A 389 26.41 -0.43 -14.11
CA MET A 389 26.00 -1.11 -15.35
C MET A 389 27.19 -1.28 -16.28
N GLU A 390 27.16 -2.33 -17.09
CA GLU A 390 28.12 -2.45 -18.19
C GLU A 390 28.02 -1.24 -19.13
N THR A 391 29.15 -0.75 -19.61
CA THR A 391 29.26 0.53 -20.35
C THR A 391 28.34 0.59 -21.58
N GLN A 392 27.99 -0.58 -22.13
CA GLN A 392 27.09 -0.70 -23.29
C GLN A 392 25.62 -0.96 -22.91
N ALA A 393 25.33 -1.26 -21.63
CA ALA A 393 23.99 -1.71 -21.22
C ALA A 393 22.94 -0.58 -21.20
N MET A 394 23.35 0.65 -20.89
CA MET A 394 22.43 1.80 -20.90
C MET A 394 23.15 3.11 -21.30
N ARG A 395 22.59 3.80 -22.31
CA ARG A 395 23.11 5.10 -22.76
C ARG A 395 22.73 6.22 -21.77
N LEU A 396 23.57 7.26 -21.67
CA LEU A 396 23.43 8.37 -20.71
C LEU A 396 22.02 9.01 -20.73
N LEU A 397 21.45 9.28 -21.89
CA LEU A 397 20.10 9.86 -22.03
C LEU A 397 19.00 8.94 -21.45
N ASN A 398 19.13 7.62 -21.62
CA ASN A 398 18.20 6.67 -21.03
C ASN A 398 18.32 6.65 -19.50
N LEU A 399 19.53 6.79 -18.97
CA LEU A 399 19.77 6.87 -17.53
C LEU A 399 19.14 8.14 -16.94
N MET A 400 19.32 9.30 -17.61
CA MET A 400 18.69 10.56 -17.18
C MET A 400 17.16 10.49 -17.22
N GLY A 401 16.61 9.94 -18.31
CA GLY A 401 15.17 9.72 -18.45
C GLY A 401 14.62 8.80 -17.35
N ASN A 402 15.29 7.68 -17.10
CA ASN A 402 14.88 6.75 -16.04
C ASN A 402 14.92 7.40 -14.64
N LYS A 403 15.93 8.21 -14.34
CA LYS A 403 15.99 8.95 -13.06
C LYS A 403 14.85 9.97 -12.93
N PHE A 404 14.56 10.71 -14.01
CA PHE A 404 13.46 11.66 -14.03
C PHE A 404 12.12 10.96 -13.79
N PHE A 405 11.81 9.90 -14.55
CA PHE A 405 10.57 9.15 -14.38
C PHE A 405 10.52 8.43 -13.04
N GLY A 406 11.63 7.93 -12.51
CA GLY A 406 11.71 7.35 -11.17
C GLY A 406 11.28 8.37 -10.08
N LEU A 407 11.75 9.61 -10.17
CA LEU A 407 11.34 10.69 -9.26
C LEU A 407 9.85 11.05 -9.45
N ALA A 408 9.41 11.22 -10.69
CA ALA A 408 8.02 11.56 -11.01
C ALA A 408 7.05 10.47 -10.50
N PHE A 409 7.38 9.20 -10.71
CA PHE A 409 6.55 8.08 -10.22
C PHE A 409 6.62 7.91 -8.71
N SER A 410 7.78 8.11 -8.08
CA SER A 410 7.87 8.10 -6.61
C SER A 410 6.95 9.16 -5.99
N TRP A 411 6.92 10.35 -6.58
CA TRP A 411 6.01 11.42 -6.18
C TRP A 411 4.54 11.05 -6.46
N LEU A 412 4.26 10.51 -7.64
CA LEU A 412 2.92 10.16 -8.08
C LEU A 412 2.30 9.06 -7.20
N LEU A 413 3.06 8.01 -6.92
CA LEU A 413 2.60 6.82 -6.20
C LEU A 413 2.77 6.93 -4.67
N ASN A 414 3.46 7.96 -4.17
CA ASN A 414 3.86 8.09 -2.76
C ASN A 414 4.64 6.89 -2.21
N GLN A 415 5.32 6.18 -3.08
CA GLN A 415 6.20 5.07 -2.75
C GLN A 415 7.49 5.23 -3.53
N ARG A 416 8.61 4.83 -2.94
CA ARG A 416 9.92 4.98 -3.57
C ARG A 416 10.07 4.02 -4.74
N ILE A 417 10.20 4.57 -5.94
CA ILE A 417 10.46 3.83 -7.17
C ILE A 417 11.61 4.52 -7.90
N LYS A 418 12.70 3.81 -8.14
CA LYS A 418 13.85 4.30 -8.89
C LYS A 418 13.82 3.88 -10.35
N ASP A 419 13.32 2.68 -10.62
CA ASP A 419 13.30 2.09 -11.96
C ASP A 419 11.88 1.68 -12.36
N THR A 420 11.26 2.48 -13.21
CA THR A 420 9.89 2.24 -13.70
C THR A 420 9.83 1.26 -14.86
N LEU A 421 10.97 1.01 -15.53
CA LEU A 421 11.07 0.25 -16.77
C LEU A 421 11.80 -1.10 -16.61
N CYS A 422 12.11 -1.55 -15.41
CA CYS A 422 12.61 -2.90 -15.20
C CYS A 422 11.48 -3.91 -15.44
N GLY A 423 11.67 -4.81 -16.40
CA GLY A 423 10.64 -5.79 -16.74
C GLY A 423 10.37 -6.85 -15.69
N THR A 424 11.32 -7.09 -14.76
CA THR A 424 11.12 -8.08 -13.69
C THR A 424 10.20 -7.52 -12.62
N LYS A 425 8.99 -8.06 -12.53
CA LYS A 425 7.97 -7.73 -11.54
C LYS A 425 7.40 -9.00 -10.94
N VAL A 426 7.10 -8.95 -9.64
CA VAL A 426 6.60 -10.10 -8.89
C VAL A 426 5.47 -9.64 -7.97
N LEU A 427 4.36 -10.39 -7.99
CA LEU A 427 3.19 -10.12 -7.16
C LEU A 427 2.43 -11.42 -6.87
N PHE A 428 1.54 -11.39 -5.89
CA PHE A 428 0.63 -12.52 -5.66
C PHE A 428 -0.44 -12.61 -6.74
N ARG A 429 -0.84 -13.83 -7.10
CA ARG A 429 -1.91 -14.07 -8.09
C ARG A 429 -3.22 -13.40 -7.69
N ASN A 430 -3.64 -13.52 -6.42
CA ASN A 430 -4.85 -12.85 -5.92
C ASN A 430 -4.79 -11.33 -6.09
N ASP A 431 -3.62 -10.71 -5.90
CA ASP A 431 -3.47 -9.27 -6.10
C ASP A 431 -3.51 -8.91 -7.58
N TYR A 432 -2.95 -9.76 -8.47
CA TYR A 432 -3.10 -9.59 -9.90
C TYR A 432 -4.57 -9.72 -10.36
N GLU A 433 -5.31 -10.70 -9.86
CA GLU A 433 -6.74 -10.87 -10.17
C GLU A 433 -7.55 -9.62 -9.79
N ARG A 434 -7.30 -9.06 -8.60
CA ARG A 434 -7.90 -7.79 -8.16
C ARG A 434 -7.50 -6.60 -9.03
N LEU A 435 -6.24 -6.56 -9.47
CA LEU A 435 -5.71 -5.55 -10.37
C LEU A 435 -6.37 -5.67 -11.75
N ALA A 436 -6.46 -6.87 -12.29
CA ALA A 436 -7.09 -7.14 -13.58
C ALA A 436 -8.58 -6.76 -13.60
N ALA A 437 -9.33 -7.05 -12.53
CA ALA A 437 -10.73 -6.66 -12.38
C ALA A 437 -10.94 -5.14 -12.38
N ASN A 438 -9.93 -4.37 -11.97
CA ASN A 438 -9.98 -2.90 -11.90
C ASN A 438 -9.23 -2.19 -13.05
N ARG A 439 -8.79 -2.91 -14.07
CA ARG A 439 -7.93 -2.38 -15.15
C ARG A 439 -8.56 -1.20 -15.90
N GLN A 440 -9.88 -1.21 -16.11
CA GLN A 440 -10.61 -0.14 -16.79
C GLN A 440 -10.38 1.24 -16.15
N TYR A 441 -10.00 1.30 -14.87
CA TYR A 441 -9.71 2.55 -14.18
C TYR A 441 -8.55 3.34 -14.83
N PHE A 442 -7.53 2.64 -15.37
CA PHE A 442 -6.36 3.27 -15.99
C PHE A 442 -6.37 3.23 -17.53
N GLY A 443 -7.33 2.54 -18.16
CA GLY A 443 -7.42 2.39 -19.61
C GLY A 443 -6.43 1.38 -20.19
N GLU A 444 -6.47 1.19 -21.52
CA GLU A 444 -5.74 0.12 -22.22
C GLU A 444 -4.52 0.62 -23.02
N PHE A 445 -3.97 1.77 -22.72
CA PHE A 445 -2.93 2.40 -23.54
C PHE A 445 -1.47 2.11 -23.13
N ASP A 446 -1.23 1.12 -22.25
CA ASP A 446 0.12 0.70 -21.84
C ASP A 446 0.64 -0.47 -22.69
N PRO A 447 1.47 -0.22 -23.72
CA PRO A 447 2.04 -1.29 -24.57
C PRO A 447 3.12 -2.10 -23.85
N PHE A 448 3.67 -1.60 -22.73
CA PHE A 448 4.72 -2.26 -21.97
C PHE A 448 4.16 -3.20 -20.90
N GLY A 449 2.95 -2.94 -20.39
CA GLY A 449 2.34 -3.64 -19.27
C GLY A 449 2.98 -3.32 -17.91
N ASP A 450 3.99 -2.46 -17.88
CA ASP A 450 4.74 -2.11 -16.68
C ASP A 450 3.99 -1.10 -15.82
N PHE A 451 3.31 -0.15 -16.47
CA PHE A 451 2.61 0.95 -15.79
C PHE A 451 1.23 0.54 -15.29
N ASP A 452 0.53 -0.30 -16.06
CA ASP A 452 -0.72 -0.95 -15.65
C ASP A 452 -0.53 -1.65 -14.30
N LEU A 453 0.56 -2.42 -14.17
CA LEU A 453 0.91 -3.11 -12.93
C LEU A 453 1.29 -2.15 -11.80
N LEU A 454 2.11 -1.12 -12.05
CA LEU A 454 2.54 -0.18 -11.02
C LEU A 454 1.40 0.71 -10.52
N PHE A 455 0.59 1.25 -11.44
CA PHE A 455 -0.56 2.08 -11.10
C PHE A 455 -1.65 1.25 -10.40
N GLY A 456 -1.91 0.05 -10.89
CA GLY A 456 -2.84 -0.89 -10.27
C GLY A 456 -2.41 -1.27 -8.86
N ALA A 457 -1.14 -1.59 -8.66
CA ALA A 457 -0.58 -1.87 -7.34
C ALA A 457 -0.75 -0.69 -6.38
N SER A 458 -0.47 0.54 -6.85
CA SER A 458 -0.66 1.75 -6.04
C SER A 458 -2.13 2.01 -5.71
N LYS A 459 -3.05 1.80 -6.65
CA LYS A 459 -4.51 1.96 -6.43
C LYS A 459 -5.04 0.96 -5.41
N LEU A 460 -4.55 -0.28 -5.44
CA LEU A 460 -4.88 -1.32 -4.47
C LEU A 460 -4.14 -1.14 -3.13
N ASN A 461 -3.36 -0.07 -2.98
CA ASN A 461 -2.52 0.18 -1.80
C ASN A 461 -1.58 -1.01 -1.49
N LEU A 462 -1.01 -1.65 -2.51
CA LEU A 462 0.02 -2.66 -2.32
C LEU A 462 1.35 -2.00 -1.94
N HIS A 463 2.08 -2.64 -1.03
CA HIS A 463 3.42 -2.19 -0.67
C HIS A 463 4.41 -2.59 -1.77
N ILE A 464 4.92 -1.58 -2.51
CA ILE A 464 5.89 -1.77 -3.59
C ILE A 464 7.29 -1.75 -2.98
N LEU A 465 8.08 -2.79 -3.26
CA LEU A 465 9.48 -2.90 -2.85
C LEU A 465 10.37 -3.10 -4.06
N GLU A 466 11.50 -2.39 -4.14
CA GLU A 466 12.49 -2.59 -5.19
C GLU A 466 13.63 -3.50 -4.78
N ILE A 467 13.96 -4.45 -5.66
CA ILE A 467 15.11 -5.35 -5.51
C ILE A 467 16.19 -4.92 -6.51
N PRO A 468 17.39 -4.53 -6.03
CA PRO A 468 18.50 -4.23 -6.91
C PRO A 468 18.96 -5.46 -7.70
N VAL A 469 19.09 -5.30 -9.02
CA VAL A 469 19.56 -6.32 -9.93
C VAL A 469 20.75 -5.81 -10.74
N ARG A 470 21.69 -6.69 -11.08
CA ARG A 470 22.70 -6.39 -12.07
C ARG A 470 22.06 -6.44 -13.46
N TYR A 471 22.41 -5.50 -14.31
CA TYR A 471 21.90 -5.40 -15.66
C TYR A 471 23.02 -5.63 -16.66
N HIS A 472 22.90 -6.69 -17.43
CA HIS A 472 23.88 -7.11 -18.41
C HIS A 472 23.52 -6.66 -19.81
N ALA A 473 24.51 -6.57 -20.68
CA ALA A 473 24.26 -6.37 -22.10
C ALA A 473 23.52 -7.57 -22.68
N ARG A 474 22.64 -7.31 -23.63
CA ARG A 474 21.90 -8.33 -24.38
C ARG A 474 22.89 -9.19 -25.19
N SER A 475 22.73 -10.50 -25.17
CA SER A 475 23.57 -11.45 -25.89
C SER A 475 23.00 -11.83 -27.27
N TYR A 476 21.69 -11.71 -27.48
CA TYR A 476 20.99 -12.06 -28.72
C TYR A 476 19.83 -11.08 -29.00
N GLY A 477 19.52 -10.85 -30.28
CA GLY A 477 18.41 -9.99 -30.71
C GLY A 477 18.72 -8.47 -30.67
N THR A 478 17.74 -7.66 -31.05
CA THR A 478 17.83 -6.19 -31.09
C THR A 478 16.83 -5.55 -30.15
N THR A 479 17.13 -4.34 -29.71
CA THR A 479 16.18 -3.60 -28.84
C THR A 479 15.04 -2.98 -29.65
N ASN A 480 13.81 -3.19 -29.22
CA ASN A 480 12.60 -2.60 -29.81
C ASN A 480 12.23 -1.24 -29.21
N ILE A 481 13.09 -0.65 -28.36
CA ILE A 481 12.80 0.61 -27.66
C ILE A 481 13.12 1.80 -28.57
N GLN A 482 12.07 2.56 -28.94
CA GLN A 482 12.18 3.88 -29.63
C GLN A 482 12.15 4.99 -28.56
N ARG A 483 13.29 5.64 -28.34
CA ARG A 483 13.53 6.54 -27.20
C ARG A 483 12.56 7.71 -27.10
N PHE A 484 12.36 8.45 -28.18
CA PHE A 484 11.53 9.65 -28.17
C PHE A 484 10.04 9.32 -28.09
N THR A 485 9.59 8.34 -28.86
CA THR A 485 8.18 7.89 -28.85
C THR A 485 7.80 7.32 -27.48
N HIS A 486 8.67 6.48 -26.91
CA HIS A 486 8.42 5.89 -25.58
C HIS A 486 8.58 6.93 -24.45
N GLY A 487 9.52 7.87 -24.56
CA GLY A 487 9.65 8.97 -23.60
C GLY A 487 8.42 9.87 -23.56
N TRP A 488 7.85 10.18 -24.73
CA TRP A 488 6.59 10.94 -24.83
C TRP A 488 5.40 10.17 -24.24
N LEU A 489 5.35 8.86 -24.50
CA LEU A 489 4.32 8.01 -23.90
C LEU A 489 4.40 8.00 -22.37
N LEU A 490 5.61 7.86 -21.81
CA LEU A 490 5.84 7.93 -20.35
C LEU A 490 5.38 9.26 -19.75
N LEU A 491 5.62 10.36 -20.44
CA LEU A 491 5.16 11.68 -20.00
C LEU A 491 3.62 11.75 -19.99
N LYS A 492 2.96 11.28 -21.06
CA LYS A 492 1.49 11.17 -21.11
C LYS A 492 0.95 10.33 -19.97
N MET A 493 1.58 9.19 -19.68
CA MET A 493 1.18 8.30 -18.58
C MET A 493 1.38 8.98 -17.22
N THR A 494 2.45 9.75 -17.04
CA THR A 494 2.68 10.52 -15.81
C THR A 494 1.58 11.56 -15.60
N VAL A 495 1.23 12.33 -16.65
CA VAL A 495 0.15 13.30 -16.58
C VAL A 495 -1.21 12.64 -16.31
N TYR A 496 -1.50 11.55 -17.03
CA TYR A 496 -2.72 10.79 -16.81
C TYR A 496 -2.80 10.23 -15.39
N GLY A 497 -1.70 9.63 -14.90
CA GLY A 497 -1.60 9.13 -13.53
C GLY A 497 -1.79 10.23 -12.48
N PHE A 498 -1.34 11.47 -12.75
CA PHE A 498 -1.58 12.60 -11.86
C PHE A 498 -3.08 12.84 -11.65
N PHE A 499 -3.85 12.94 -12.73
CA PHE A 499 -5.30 13.16 -12.63
C PHE A 499 -6.05 11.98 -11.99
N ARG A 500 -5.55 10.76 -12.13
CA ARG A 500 -6.19 9.56 -11.59
C ARG A 500 -5.78 9.20 -10.15
N LEU A 501 -4.62 9.64 -9.69
CA LEU A 501 -4.08 9.26 -8.38
C LEU A 501 -3.91 10.43 -7.41
N LYS A 502 -3.74 11.65 -7.91
CA LYS A 502 -3.48 12.84 -7.08
C LYS A 502 -4.63 13.84 -7.08
N ALA A 503 -5.11 14.23 -8.23
CA ALA A 503 -6.17 15.23 -8.36
C ALA A 503 -7.57 14.62 -8.13
N VAL A 504 -7.72 13.85 -7.04
CA VAL A 504 -8.94 13.10 -6.68
C VAL A 504 -9.71 13.84 -5.58
#